data_5caa68beda853eaca6028991477d696a
#
_entry.id   5caa68beda853eaca6028991477d696a
#
_cell.length_a   1.000
_cell.length_b   1.000
_cell.length_c   1.000
_cell.angle_alpha   90.00
_cell.angle_beta   90.00
_cell.angle_gamma   90.00
#
_symmetry.space_group_name_H-M   'P 1'
#
loop_
_entity.id
_entity.type
_entity.pdbx_description
1 polymer ?
#
loop_
_entity_poly.entity_id
_entity_poly.type
_entity_poly.pdbx_seq_one_letter_code
_entity_poly.pdbx_strand_id
1 'polypeptide(L)'
;GNDALDSDINTLGNSGQVQGTLRIAATAPYYTLDRVETFRERLPQVEVSVEIGNSQQVLEALDDYRVDVAASSQLLEDPRLIRRVLGTDPLVLAVHRNHPLAALEHVPLSALVGHTLLMREAGSTTRRLTEEMLDGAGVSYGPLLEIGSRESIREAVLRNIGISIIARQEVPHDPQLRVLTIENAPQIPEYLYCLKERKGARLPAAFLGLAQEMSPL
;
A
#
# COMPACT_ATOMS: atom_id res chain seq x y z
N GLY A 1 23.06 7.16 4.99
CA GLY A 1 22.87 7.39 6.40
C GLY A 1 21.89 8.53 6.67
N ASN A 2 21.43 8.64 7.89
CA ASN A 2 20.45 9.66 8.31
C ASN A 2 20.95 11.09 8.05
N ASP A 3 22.26 11.31 8.10
CA ASP A 3 22.87 12.63 7.90
C ASP A 3 22.62 13.22 6.51
N ALA A 4 22.55 12.39 5.46
CA ALA A 4 22.29 12.86 4.10
C ALA A 4 20.84 13.36 3.93
N LEU A 5 19.90 12.81 4.69
CA LEU A 5 18.47 13.10 4.59
C LEU A 5 18.08 14.35 5.38
N ASP A 6 18.63 14.49 6.57
CA ASP A 6 18.52 15.73 7.32
C ASP A 6 19.19 16.88 6.57
N SER A 7 20.27 16.58 5.81
CA SER A 7 20.91 17.61 4.99
C SER A 7 20.04 18.04 3.80
N ASP A 8 19.26 17.14 3.19
CA ASP A 8 18.36 17.50 2.08
C ASP A 8 17.24 18.48 2.55
N ILE A 9 16.67 18.23 3.73
CA ILE A 9 15.71 19.17 4.32
C ILE A 9 16.41 20.46 4.79
N ASN A 10 17.58 20.34 5.40
CA ASN A 10 18.35 21.49 5.88
C ASN A 10 18.89 22.36 4.74
N THR A 11 19.23 21.79 3.57
CA THR A 11 19.66 22.56 2.39
C THR A 11 18.53 23.32 1.74
N LEU A 12 17.26 23.08 2.12
CA LEU A 12 16.12 23.87 1.70
C LEU A 12 16.06 25.26 2.38
N GLY A 13 17.00 25.56 3.28
CA GLY A 13 17.07 26.82 4.02
C GLY A 13 16.14 26.81 5.23
N ASN A 14 15.46 27.93 5.52
CA ASN A 14 14.50 27.98 6.60
C ASN A 14 13.28 27.10 6.25
N SER A 15 13.22 25.90 6.84
CA SER A 15 12.21 24.89 6.53
C SER A 15 10.77 25.37 6.77
N GLY A 16 10.55 26.30 7.73
CA GLY A 16 9.25 26.87 7.99
C GLY A 16 8.72 27.80 6.87
N GLN A 17 9.60 28.22 5.95
CA GLN A 17 9.26 29.10 4.84
C GLN A 17 9.27 28.42 3.47
N VAL A 18 9.72 27.18 3.40
CA VAL A 18 9.72 26.42 2.13
C VAL A 18 8.29 26.22 1.68
N GLN A 19 8.03 26.62 0.44
CA GLN A 19 6.72 26.53 -0.21
C GLN A 19 6.80 25.66 -1.46
N GLY A 20 5.65 25.31 -1.98
CA GLY A 20 5.50 24.48 -3.18
C GLY A 20 4.48 23.40 -2.95
N THR A 21 4.39 22.50 -3.92
CA THR A 21 3.45 21.39 -3.91
C THR A 21 4.18 20.08 -4.17
N LEU A 22 3.93 19.10 -3.34
CA LEU A 22 4.33 17.70 -3.56
C LEU A 22 3.10 16.90 -3.91
N ARG A 23 3.10 16.25 -5.08
CA ARG A 23 2.02 15.40 -5.55
C ARG A 23 2.41 13.95 -5.45
N ILE A 24 1.58 13.17 -4.77
CA ILE A 24 1.81 11.76 -4.49
C ILE A 24 0.65 10.95 -5.02
N ALA A 25 0.94 9.82 -5.66
CA ALA A 25 -0.04 8.77 -5.92
C ALA A 25 0.35 7.54 -5.11
N ALA A 26 -0.60 6.83 -4.53
CA ALA A 26 -0.32 5.67 -3.70
C ALA A 26 -1.39 4.59 -3.85
N THR A 27 -0.98 3.34 -3.77
CA THR A 27 -1.92 2.21 -3.79
C THR A 27 -2.59 2.01 -2.44
N ALA A 28 -1.94 2.44 -1.35
CA ALA A 28 -2.46 2.35 0.00
C ALA A 28 -2.06 3.59 0.78
N PRO A 29 -2.87 4.05 1.74
CA PRO A 29 -2.59 5.29 2.46
C PRO A 29 -1.55 5.15 3.58
N TYR A 30 -1.36 3.96 4.13
CA TYR A 30 -0.74 3.77 5.46
C TYR A 30 0.70 4.25 5.56
N TYR A 31 1.62 3.68 4.78
CA TYR A 31 3.03 4.11 4.78
C TYR A 31 3.19 5.53 4.23
N THR A 32 2.39 5.88 3.24
CA THR A 32 2.44 7.20 2.63
C THR A 32 2.02 8.28 3.61
N LEU A 33 0.87 8.12 4.28
CA LEU A 33 0.38 9.14 5.23
C LEU A 33 1.27 9.26 6.46
N ASP A 34 1.88 8.17 6.89
CA ASP A 34 2.87 8.21 7.97
C ASP A 34 4.04 9.15 7.61
N ARG A 35 4.55 9.05 6.38
CA ARG A 35 5.62 9.94 5.89
C ARG A 35 5.13 11.36 5.63
N VAL A 36 3.94 11.50 5.09
CA VAL A 36 3.32 12.83 4.85
C VAL A 36 3.14 13.60 6.15
N GLU A 37 2.71 12.93 7.20
CA GLU A 37 2.57 13.53 8.52
C GLU A 37 3.88 14.16 8.98
N THR A 38 4.97 13.40 8.97
CA THR A 38 6.29 13.91 9.36
C THR A 38 6.81 14.98 8.40
N PHE A 39 6.59 14.79 7.08
CA PHE A 39 7.01 15.76 6.07
C PHE A 39 6.36 17.12 6.30
N ARG A 40 5.07 17.15 6.59
CA ARG A 40 4.34 18.39 6.87
C ARG A 40 4.75 19.05 8.18
N GLU A 41 5.16 18.29 9.17
CA GLU A 41 5.71 18.84 10.41
C GLU A 41 7.02 19.58 10.15
N ARG A 42 7.87 19.04 9.28
CA ARG A 42 9.16 19.64 8.95
C ARG A 42 9.05 20.78 7.94
N LEU A 43 8.11 20.71 7.03
CA LEU A 43 7.87 21.69 5.95
C LEU A 43 6.41 22.14 5.95
N PRO A 44 5.98 22.93 6.96
CA PRO A 44 4.55 23.17 7.21
C PRO A 44 3.84 23.99 6.13
N GLN A 45 4.58 24.70 5.27
CA GLN A 45 3.97 25.50 4.21
C GLN A 45 3.93 24.82 2.86
N VAL A 46 4.43 23.59 2.77
CA VAL A 46 4.33 22.79 1.55
C VAL A 46 2.94 22.19 1.45
N GLU A 47 2.30 22.36 0.31
CA GLU A 47 1.06 21.67 -0.02
C GLU A 47 1.37 20.24 -0.43
N VAL A 48 0.59 19.30 0.04
CA VAL A 48 0.72 17.88 -0.34
C VAL A 48 -0.62 17.38 -0.85
N SER A 49 -0.61 16.75 -2.01
CA SER A 49 -1.77 16.04 -2.52
C SER A 49 -1.46 14.55 -2.58
N VAL A 50 -2.44 13.73 -2.21
CA VAL A 50 -2.33 12.27 -2.27
C VAL A 50 -3.55 11.74 -3.00
N GLU A 51 -3.34 11.08 -4.14
CA GLU A 51 -4.38 10.35 -4.83
C GLU A 51 -4.18 8.86 -4.62
N ILE A 52 -5.26 8.12 -4.45
CA ILE A 52 -5.23 6.67 -4.24
C ILE A 52 -5.73 5.98 -5.50
N GLY A 53 -5.04 4.93 -5.92
CA GLY A 53 -5.40 4.12 -7.07
C GLY A 53 -4.75 2.75 -6.99
N ASN A 54 -4.99 1.90 -7.99
CA ASN A 54 -4.29 0.62 -8.05
C ASN A 54 -2.85 0.83 -8.57
N SER A 55 -2.03 -0.24 -8.53
CA SER A 55 -0.62 -0.16 -8.93
C SER A 55 -0.43 0.37 -10.35
N GLN A 56 -1.29 -0.05 -11.29
CA GLN A 56 -1.22 0.43 -12.68
C GLN A 56 -1.50 1.93 -12.76
N GLN A 57 -2.54 2.40 -12.09
CA GLN A 57 -2.94 3.81 -12.10
C GLN A 57 -1.87 4.73 -11.51
N VAL A 58 -1.28 4.34 -10.38
CA VAL A 58 -0.28 5.19 -9.71
C VAL A 58 1.03 5.26 -10.50
N LEU A 59 1.42 4.18 -11.15
CA LEU A 59 2.62 4.15 -11.98
C LEU A 59 2.42 4.91 -13.30
N GLU A 60 1.23 4.86 -13.88
CA GLU A 60 0.87 5.70 -15.02
C GLU A 60 0.91 7.19 -14.66
N ALA A 61 0.41 7.56 -13.48
CA ALA A 61 0.47 8.94 -13.01
C ALA A 61 1.91 9.45 -12.90
N LEU A 62 2.84 8.59 -12.48
CA LEU A 62 4.26 8.92 -12.43
C LEU A 62 4.85 9.10 -13.82
N ASP A 63 4.59 8.16 -14.73
CA ASP A 63 5.07 8.22 -16.11
C ASP A 63 4.53 9.44 -16.88
N ASP A 64 3.30 9.84 -16.59
CA ASP A 64 2.64 10.99 -17.21
C ASP A 64 2.99 12.34 -16.53
N TYR A 65 3.90 12.33 -15.58
CA TYR A 65 4.31 13.53 -14.80
C TYR A 65 3.15 14.19 -14.04
N ARG A 66 2.07 13.47 -13.78
CA ARG A 66 0.94 14.00 -12.98
C ARG A 66 1.26 14.03 -11.48
N VAL A 67 2.19 13.17 -11.04
CA VAL A 67 2.67 13.14 -9.67
C VAL A 67 4.19 13.17 -9.64
N ASP A 68 4.75 13.55 -8.51
CA ASP A 68 6.20 13.63 -8.29
C ASP A 68 6.76 12.30 -7.80
N VAL A 69 5.99 11.58 -7.00
CA VAL A 69 6.34 10.27 -6.47
C VAL A 69 5.13 9.36 -6.48
N ALA A 70 5.38 8.06 -6.56
CA ALA A 70 4.32 7.05 -6.55
C ALA A 70 4.68 5.91 -5.60
N ALA A 71 3.73 5.56 -4.73
CA ALA A 71 3.87 4.41 -3.84
C ALA A 71 3.04 3.24 -4.39
N SER A 72 3.69 2.10 -4.59
CA SER A 72 3.07 0.92 -5.17
C SER A 72 3.65 -0.35 -4.57
N SER A 73 2.81 -1.37 -4.47
CA SER A 73 3.24 -2.71 -4.06
C SER A 73 3.87 -3.52 -5.19
N GLN A 74 3.82 -3.01 -6.41
CA GLN A 74 4.42 -3.68 -7.56
C GLN A 74 5.93 -3.44 -7.60
N LEU A 75 6.71 -4.51 -7.72
CA LEU A 75 8.15 -4.41 -7.93
C LEU A 75 8.43 -4.07 -9.39
N LEU A 76 9.03 -2.92 -9.62
CA LEU A 76 9.50 -2.49 -10.93
C LEU A 76 11.01 -2.35 -10.92
N GLU A 77 11.65 -2.97 -11.91
CA GLU A 77 13.09 -2.85 -12.16
C GLU A 77 13.30 -2.04 -13.43
N ASP A 78 12.88 -0.79 -13.37
CA ASP A 78 13.02 0.16 -14.49
C ASP A 78 14.20 1.08 -14.18
N PRO A 79 15.21 1.15 -15.09
CA PRO A 79 16.40 1.98 -14.87
C PRO A 79 16.10 3.48 -14.79
N ARG A 80 14.91 3.92 -15.25
CA ARG A 80 14.47 5.30 -15.13
C ARG A 80 14.00 5.67 -13.73
N LEU A 81 13.77 4.67 -12.87
CA LEU A 81 13.15 4.85 -11.56
C LEU A 81 14.16 4.71 -10.42
N ILE A 82 14.01 5.56 -9.42
CA ILE A 82 14.54 5.35 -8.08
C ILE A 82 13.47 4.59 -7.30
N ARG A 83 13.86 3.55 -6.59
CA ARG A 83 12.97 2.76 -5.73
C ARG A 83 13.49 2.78 -4.29
N ARG A 84 12.57 3.01 -3.36
CA ARG A 84 12.83 2.87 -1.92
C ARG A 84 11.77 1.96 -1.32
N VAL A 85 12.16 1.12 -0.37
CA VAL A 85 11.22 0.26 0.35
C VAL A 85 10.61 1.07 1.48
N LEU A 86 9.29 1.16 1.51
CA LEU A 86 8.56 1.81 2.61
C LEU A 86 8.28 0.84 3.75
N GLY A 87 8.04 -0.42 3.45
CA GLY A 87 7.79 -1.47 4.40
C GLY A 87 7.22 -2.71 3.73
N THR A 88 6.92 -3.72 4.54
CA THR A 88 6.26 -4.95 4.11
C THR A 88 5.16 -5.30 5.11
N ASP A 89 4.15 -6.02 4.64
CA ASP A 89 3.00 -6.39 5.47
C ASP A 89 2.53 -7.80 5.08
N PRO A 90 2.20 -8.67 6.04
CA PRO A 90 1.67 -9.98 5.68
C PRO A 90 0.27 -9.88 5.10
N LEU A 91 -0.04 -10.72 4.13
CA LEU A 91 -1.42 -10.93 3.71
C LEU A 91 -2.14 -11.75 4.78
N VAL A 92 -3.34 -11.32 5.12
CA VAL A 92 -4.20 -11.96 6.11
C VAL A 92 -5.60 -12.16 5.53
N LEU A 93 -6.40 -13.00 6.18
CA LEU A 93 -7.81 -13.13 5.87
C LEU A 93 -8.64 -12.27 6.82
N ALA A 94 -9.46 -11.40 6.27
CA ALA A 94 -10.44 -10.63 7.02
C ALA A 94 -11.83 -11.26 6.84
N VAL A 95 -12.49 -11.51 7.96
CA VAL A 95 -13.83 -12.10 7.98
C VAL A 95 -14.70 -11.37 9.00
N HIS A 96 -16.02 -11.45 8.84
CA HIS A 96 -16.95 -11.02 9.86
C HIS A 96 -16.87 -11.99 11.06
N ARG A 97 -17.03 -11.46 12.28
CA ARG A 97 -16.98 -12.27 13.52
C ARG A 97 -17.95 -13.46 13.54
N ASN A 98 -19.05 -13.38 12.78
CA ASN A 98 -20.06 -14.43 12.69
C ASN A 98 -19.83 -15.36 11.49
N HIS A 99 -18.80 -15.15 10.70
CA HIS A 99 -18.46 -16.04 9.59
C HIS A 99 -17.98 -17.39 10.15
N PRO A 100 -18.30 -18.52 9.48
CA PRO A 100 -17.82 -19.84 9.94
C PRO A 100 -16.32 -19.92 10.15
N LEU A 101 -15.50 -19.27 9.33
CA LEU A 101 -14.05 -19.29 9.46
C LEU A 101 -13.53 -18.47 10.65
N ALA A 102 -14.34 -17.60 11.24
CA ALA A 102 -13.93 -16.76 12.36
C ALA A 102 -13.54 -17.54 13.63
N ALA A 103 -13.92 -18.82 13.70
CA ALA A 103 -13.53 -19.71 14.79
C ALA A 103 -12.05 -20.13 14.72
N LEU A 104 -11.39 -19.93 13.58
CA LEU A 104 -9.99 -20.26 13.37
C LEU A 104 -9.10 -19.07 13.71
N GLU A 105 -7.87 -19.33 14.15
CA GLU A 105 -6.82 -18.32 14.28
C GLU A 105 -5.92 -18.33 13.05
N HIS A 106 -5.63 -19.51 12.54
CA HIS A 106 -4.82 -19.77 11.35
C HIS A 106 -5.69 -20.50 10.34
N VAL A 107 -5.68 -20.02 9.11
CA VAL A 107 -6.52 -20.62 8.08
C VAL A 107 -5.65 -21.32 7.05
N PRO A 108 -5.87 -22.64 6.82
CA PRO A 108 -5.28 -23.30 5.68
C PRO A 108 -6.00 -22.84 4.41
N LEU A 109 -5.29 -22.75 3.28
CA LEU A 109 -5.87 -22.28 2.03
C LEU A 109 -7.05 -23.14 1.57
N SER A 110 -7.02 -24.44 1.87
CA SER A 110 -8.12 -25.37 1.54
C SER A 110 -9.45 -25.00 2.22
N ALA A 111 -9.40 -24.29 3.34
CA ALA A 111 -10.62 -23.86 4.05
C ALA A 111 -11.36 -22.73 3.34
N LEU A 112 -10.73 -22.08 2.38
CA LEU A 112 -11.36 -20.99 1.61
C LEU A 112 -12.32 -21.50 0.54
N VAL A 113 -12.25 -22.77 0.20
CA VAL A 113 -13.10 -23.39 -0.84
C VAL A 113 -14.58 -23.24 -0.47
N GLY A 114 -15.38 -22.78 -1.43
CA GLY A 114 -16.82 -22.63 -1.27
C GLY A 114 -17.28 -21.35 -0.56
N HIS A 115 -16.37 -20.53 -0.05
CA HIS A 115 -16.72 -19.24 0.51
C HIS A 115 -16.57 -18.14 -0.53
N THR A 116 -17.49 -17.16 -0.52
CA THR A 116 -17.41 -16.03 -1.44
C THR A 116 -16.15 -15.22 -1.16
N LEU A 117 -15.26 -15.15 -2.14
CA LEU A 117 -14.01 -14.40 -2.07
C LEU A 117 -14.21 -13.02 -2.71
N LEU A 118 -13.99 -11.99 -1.92
CA LEU A 118 -14.04 -10.60 -2.39
C LEU A 118 -12.69 -10.27 -3.03
N MET A 119 -12.71 -9.84 -4.28
CA MET A 119 -11.50 -9.55 -5.06
C MET A 119 -11.51 -8.14 -5.58
N ARG A 120 -10.35 -7.51 -5.56
CA ARG A 120 -10.14 -6.25 -6.26
C ARG A 120 -10.15 -6.47 -7.78
N GLU A 121 -10.16 -5.39 -8.49
CA GLU A 121 -10.09 -5.39 -9.96
C GLU A 121 -8.70 -5.81 -10.48
N ALA A 122 -8.61 -6.12 -11.77
CA ALA A 122 -7.32 -6.32 -12.44
C ALA A 122 -6.44 -5.08 -12.30
N GLY A 123 -5.13 -5.25 -12.15
CA GLY A 123 -4.18 -4.16 -11.87
C GLY A 123 -3.88 -3.98 -10.38
N SER A 124 -4.62 -4.64 -9.50
CA SER A 124 -4.32 -4.69 -8.07
C SER A 124 -3.23 -5.72 -7.79
N THR A 125 -2.17 -5.31 -7.11
CA THR A 125 -1.10 -6.22 -6.69
C THR A 125 -1.60 -7.23 -5.66
N THR A 126 -2.47 -6.82 -4.74
CA THR A 126 -3.08 -7.74 -3.75
C THR A 126 -3.87 -8.85 -4.45
N ARG A 127 -4.64 -8.52 -5.49
CA ARG A 127 -5.35 -9.52 -6.29
C ARG A 127 -4.38 -10.50 -6.95
N ARG A 128 -3.33 -9.99 -7.59
CA ARG A 128 -2.34 -10.84 -8.25
C ARG A 128 -1.67 -11.80 -7.27
N LEU A 129 -1.24 -11.30 -6.12
CA LEU A 129 -0.62 -12.14 -5.09
C LEU A 129 -1.59 -13.18 -4.53
N THR A 130 -2.85 -12.83 -4.37
CA THR A 130 -3.91 -13.76 -3.93
C THR A 130 -4.11 -14.88 -4.94
N GLU A 131 -4.24 -14.54 -6.21
CA GLU A 131 -4.39 -15.52 -7.29
C GLU A 131 -3.18 -16.46 -7.37
N GLU A 132 -1.96 -15.91 -7.34
CA GLU A 132 -0.73 -16.69 -7.36
C GLU A 132 -0.64 -17.66 -6.17
N MET A 133 -1.02 -17.20 -4.99
CA MET A 133 -0.99 -18.01 -3.77
C MET A 133 -1.97 -19.18 -3.87
N LEU A 134 -3.20 -18.93 -4.28
CA LEU A 134 -4.24 -19.94 -4.39
C LEU A 134 -3.96 -20.93 -5.53
N ASP A 135 -3.56 -20.41 -6.69
CA ASP A 135 -3.21 -21.25 -7.85
C ASP A 135 -1.98 -22.11 -7.54
N GLY A 136 -0.98 -21.55 -6.90
CA GLY A 136 0.23 -22.28 -6.50
C GLY A 136 -0.03 -23.40 -5.50
N ALA A 137 -1.06 -23.27 -4.68
CA ALA A 137 -1.49 -24.29 -3.73
C ALA A 137 -2.49 -25.28 -4.34
N GLY A 138 -2.90 -25.10 -5.60
CA GLY A 138 -3.90 -25.94 -6.25
C GLY A 138 -5.30 -25.79 -5.65
N VAL A 139 -5.59 -24.66 -5.02
CA VAL A 139 -6.88 -24.41 -4.37
C VAL A 139 -7.83 -23.76 -5.37
N SER A 140 -8.96 -24.42 -5.63
CA SER A 140 -10.05 -23.82 -6.37
C SER A 140 -10.80 -22.84 -5.47
N TYR A 141 -10.95 -21.61 -5.91
CA TYR A 141 -11.60 -20.57 -5.16
C TYR A 141 -12.82 -20.03 -5.92
N GLY A 142 -13.73 -19.46 -5.17
CA GLY A 142 -14.98 -18.95 -5.66
C GLY A 142 -16.15 -19.50 -4.85
N PRO A 143 -17.31 -18.89 -5.00
CA PRO A 143 -17.62 -17.81 -5.94
C PRO A 143 -16.84 -16.53 -5.67
N LEU A 144 -16.61 -15.74 -6.75
CA LEU A 144 -15.93 -14.47 -6.68
C LEU A 144 -16.91 -13.32 -6.73
N LEU A 145 -16.67 -12.28 -5.93
CA LEU A 145 -17.32 -10.99 -6.05
C LEU A 145 -16.24 -9.94 -6.24
N GLU A 146 -16.18 -9.36 -7.44
CA GLU A 146 -15.23 -8.31 -7.75
C GLU A 146 -15.75 -6.96 -7.28
N ILE A 147 -14.92 -6.27 -6.49
CA ILE A 147 -15.23 -4.94 -5.96
C ILE A 147 -14.02 -4.04 -6.18
N GLY A 148 -14.20 -2.96 -6.93
CA GLY A 148 -13.11 -2.09 -7.38
C GLY A 148 -12.64 -1.04 -6.38
N SER A 149 -12.94 -1.18 -5.10
CA SER A 149 -12.45 -0.25 -4.10
C SER A 149 -12.17 -0.95 -2.77
N ARG A 150 -11.10 -0.51 -2.12
CA ARG A 150 -10.70 -1.01 -0.80
C ARG A 150 -11.78 -0.76 0.25
N GLU A 151 -12.39 0.41 0.24
CA GLU A 151 -13.47 0.78 1.17
C GLU A 151 -14.70 -0.10 1.01
N SER A 152 -15.08 -0.38 -0.25
CA SER A 152 -16.24 -1.21 -0.54
C SER A 152 -16.01 -2.67 -0.18
N ILE A 153 -14.79 -3.18 -0.32
CA ILE A 153 -14.43 -4.52 0.16
C ILE A 153 -14.61 -4.59 1.68
N ARG A 154 -14.11 -3.60 2.42
CA ARG A 154 -14.28 -3.56 3.88
C ARG A 154 -15.75 -3.55 4.28
N GLU A 155 -16.56 -2.77 3.59
CA GLU A 155 -18.01 -2.73 3.83
C GLU A 155 -18.66 -4.08 3.56
N ALA A 156 -18.25 -4.77 2.50
CA ALA A 156 -18.76 -6.11 2.17
C ALA A 156 -18.38 -7.15 3.25
N VAL A 157 -17.18 -7.09 3.80
CA VAL A 157 -16.79 -7.95 4.92
C VAL A 157 -17.63 -7.66 6.16
N LEU A 158 -17.85 -6.38 6.48
CA LEU A 158 -18.69 -5.96 7.61
C LEU A 158 -20.12 -6.45 7.46
N ARG A 159 -20.63 -6.54 6.26
CA ARG A 159 -21.97 -7.11 5.97
C ARG A 159 -21.99 -8.62 5.89
N ASN A 160 -20.86 -9.28 6.10
CA ASN A 160 -20.69 -10.72 5.99
C ASN A 160 -21.12 -11.27 4.60
N ILE A 161 -20.86 -10.50 3.54
CA ILE A 161 -21.14 -10.92 2.16
C ILE A 161 -20.06 -11.88 1.66
N GLY A 162 -18.83 -11.74 2.14
CA GLY A 162 -17.71 -12.57 1.75
C GLY A 162 -16.50 -12.38 2.64
N ILE A 163 -15.42 -13.03 2.24
CA ILE A 163 -14.12 -12.99 2.91
C ILE A 163 -13.11 -12.28 2.02
N SER A 164 -12.09 -11.66 2.60
CA SER A 164 -11.11 -10.89 1.86
C SER A 164 -9.70 -11.20 2.31
N ILE A 165 -8.81 -11.43 1.33
CA ILE A 165 -7.36 -11.53 1.56
C ILE A 165 -6.78 -10.15 1.27
N ILE A 166 -6.24 -9.52 2.31
CA ILE A 166 -5.73 -8.14 2.26
C ILE A 166 -4.48 -8.02 3.13
N ALA A 167 -3.74 -6.92 2.96
CA ALA A 167 -2.64 -6.59 3.83
C ALA A 167 -3.14 -6.32 5.26
N ARG A 168 -2.38 -6.78 6.25
CA ARG A 168 -2.81 -6.66 7.65
C ARG A 168 -3.15 -5.22 8.05
N GLN A 169 -2.40 -4.24 7.59
CA GLN A 169 -2.66 -2.83 7.90
C GLN A 169 -4.01 -2.33 7.38
N GLU A 170 -4.55 -2.97 6.36
CA GLU A 170 -5.83 -2.56 5.76
C GLU A 170 -7.05 -3.00 6.58
N VAL A 171 -6.87 -3.92 7.52
CA VAL A 171 -7.98 -4.38 8.36
C VAL A 171 -8.22 -3.36 9.45
N PRO A 172 -9.41 -2.71 9.47
CA PRO A 172 -9.70 -1.74 10.52
C PRO A 172 -9.87 -2.42 11.88
N HIS A 173 -9.57 -1.68 12.94
CA HIS A 173 -9.82 -2.12 14.31
C HIS A 173 -11.33 -1.99 14.59
N ASP A 174 -12.06 -3.02 14.21
CA ASP A 174 -13.52 -3.08 14.38
C ASP A 174 -13.87 -4.38 15.10
N PRO A 175 -14.67 -4.34 16.19
CA PRO A 175 -15.02 -5.54 16.93
C PRO A 175 -15.88 -6.53 16.11
N GLN A 176 -16.44 -6.12 14.99
CA GLN A 176 -17.18 -7.01 14.10
C GLN A 176 -16.27 -7.82 13.17
N LEU A 177 -15.01 -7.45 13.07
CA LEU A 177 -14.04 -8.12 12.19
C LEU A 177 -13.10 -9.04 12.95
N ARG A 178 -12.66 -10.10 12.28
CA ARG A 178 -11.60 -11.00 12.74
C ARG A 178 -10.52 -11.07 11.68
N VAL A 179 -9.28 -11.07 12.14
CA VAL A 179 -8.09 -11.23 11.32
C VAL A 179 -7.55 -12.64 11.54
N LEU A 180 -7.46 -13.41 10.48
CA LEU A 180 -6.91 -14.76 10.53
C LEU A 180 -5.58 -14.77 9.77
N THR A 181 -4.57 -15.41 10.36
CA THR A 181 -3.31 -15.60 9.65
C THR A 181 -3.48 -16.70 8.60
N ILE A 182 -2.84 -16.49 7.46
CA ILE A 182 -2.84 -17.46 6.36
C ILE A 182 -1.51 -18.20 6.40
N GLU A 183 -1.58 -19.53 6.40
CA GLU A 183 -0.39 -20.36 6.39
C GLU A 183 0.45 -20.10 5.14
N ASN A 184 1.74 -19.83 5.31
CA ASN A 184 2.69 -19.53 4.24
C ASN A 184 2.30 -18.34 3.35
N ALA A 185 1.57 -17.38 3.91
CA ALA A 185 1.17 -16.18 3.17
C ALA A 185 2.39 -15.35 2.74
N PRO A 186 2.37 -14.79 1.52
CA PRO A 186 3.40 -13.86 1.11
C PRO A 186 3.32 -12.56 1.88
N GLN A 187 4.45 -11.86 1.96
CA GLN A 187 4.50 -10.48 2.39
C GLN A 187 4.16 -9.59 1.20
N ILE A 188 3.37 -8.56 1.41
CA ILE A 188 3.15 -7.53 0.41
C ILE A 188 4.03 -6.33 0.74
N PRO A 189 5.00 -6.00 -0.13
CA PRO A 189 5.85 -4.83 0.05
C PRO A 189 5.14 -3.57 -0.42
N GLU A 190 5.59 -2.43 0.06
CA GLU A 190 5.27 -1.12 -0.51
C GLU A 190 6.56 -0.41 -0.87
N TYR A 191 6.62 0.09 -2.11
CA TYR A 191 7.78 0.81 -2.64
C TYR A 191 7.39 2.24 -2.97
N LEU A 192 8.33 3.15 -2.79
CA LEU A 192 8.21 4.52 -3.28
C LEU A 192 9.09 4.68 -4.52
N TYR A 193 8.48 5.18 -5.60
CA TYR A 193 9.14 5.42 -6.87
C TYR A 193 9.21 6.90 -7.20
N CYS A 194 10.32 7.30 -7.82
CA CYS A 194 10.50 8.61 -8.39
C CYS A 194 11.29 8.47 -9.69
N LEU A 195 10.99 9.28 -10.70
CA LEU A 195 11.80 9.33 -11.90
C LEU A 195 13.19 9.90 -11.56
N LYS A 196 14.26 9.22 -12.01
CA LYS A 196 15.63 9.67 -11.76
C LYS A 196 15.88 11.09 -12.27
N GLU A 197 15.28 11.45 -13.38
CA GLU A 197 15.39 12.78 -13.97
C GLU A 197 14.83 13.88 -13.07
N ARG A 198 13.95 13.52 -12.10
CA ARG A 198 13.32 14.45 -11.17
C ARG A 198 13.91 14.41 -9.77
N LYS A 199 14.93 13.57 -9.53
CA LYS A 199 15.52 13.46 -8.18
C LYS A 199 16.21 14.74 -7.71
N GLY A 200 16.61 15.62 -8.63
CA GLY A 200 17.17 16.91 -8.32
C GLY A 200 16.13 17.98 -7.94
N ALA A 201 14.84 17.71 -8.14
CA ALA A 201 13.78 18.58 -7.67
C ALA A 201 13.71 18.53 -6.14
N ARG A 202 13.60 19.70 -5.50
CA ARG A 202 13.80 19.86 -4.06
C ARG A 202 12.82 19.07 -3.20
N LEU A 203 11.52 19.19 -3.49
CA LEU A 203 10.50 18.52 -2.67
C LEU A 203 10.46 17.01 -2.86
N PRO A 204 10.48 16.48 -4.09
CA PRO A 204 10.61 15.02 -4.28
C PRO A 204 11.86 14.44 -3.63
N ALA A 205 13.02 15.08 -3.75
CA ALA A 205 14.25 14.62 -3.13
C ALA A 205 14.15 14.59 -1.60
N ALA A 206 13.58 15.64 -1.00
CA ALA A 206 13.36 15.71 0.44
C ALA A 206 12.40 14.62 0.93
N PHE A 207 11.33 14.36 0.19
CA PHE A 207 10.39 13.31 0.54
C PHE A 207 10.98 11.90 0.41
N LEU A 208 11.73 11.63 -0.66
CA LEU A 208 12.46 10.37 -0.82
C LEU A 208 13.41 10.11 0.35
N GLY A 209 14.16 11.15 0.73
CA GLY A 209 15.08 11.08 1.85
C GLY A 209 14.38 10.74 3.16
N LEU A 210 13.29 11.42 3.47
CA LEU A 210 12.48 11.18 4.65
C LEU A 210 11.88 9.78 4.63
N ALA A 211 11.35 9.35 3.50
CA ALA A 211 10.76 8.03 3.36
C ALA A 211 11.78 6.92 3.66
N GLN A 212 13.02 7.07 3.21
CA GLN A 212 14.09 6.12 3.51
C GLN A 212 14.50 6.14 4.98
N GLU A 213 14.61 7.32 5.58
CA GLU A 213 14.91 7.49 7.01
C GLU A 213 13.89 6.75 7.89
N MET A 214 12.62 6.79 7.52
CA MET A 214 11.52 6.18 8.27
C MET A 214 11.31 4.69 7.97
N SER A 215 12.03 4.12 7.03
CA SER A 215 11.90 2.71 6.68
C SER A 215 12.54 1.81 7.74
N PRO A 216 11.96 0.62 8.02
CA PRO A 216 12.37 -0.25 9.13
C PRO A 216 13.62 -1.08 8.84
N LEU A 217 14.57 -0.58 8.11
CA LEU A 217 15.82 -1.29 7.80
C LEU A 217 16.99 -0.71 8.54
#